data_0448c43a6a0804db8dbd468e9fce11e0
#
_entry.id   0448c43a6a0804db8dbd468e9fce11e0
#
_cell.length_a   1.000
_cell.length_b   1.000
_cell.length_c   1.000
_cell.angle_alpha   90.00
_cell.angle_beta   90.00
_cell.angle_gamma   90.00
#
_symmetry.space_group_name_H-M   'P 1'
#
loop_
_entity.id
_entity.type
_entity.pdbx_description
1 polymer ?
#
loop_
_entity_poly.entity_id
_entity_poly.type
_entity_poly.pdbx_seq_one_letter_code
_entity_poly.pdbx_strand_id
1 'polypeptide(L)'
;IIMASLAEIRAKLASMENNKSSSQSSTGGDNAIFPHWNIDEGTSCTLRFLPDEDPNNTFFWVERQMIRLSFPGVKGGDAKPVTVQVPCAEMYGETCPVLTEVRPWFKDASLEDMGRKYWKKRSYIFQGFVTENPLNEETPENPIRRFVISPQIFNIIKSALMDPDMENIPTDYV
;
A
#
# COMPACT_ATOMS: atom_id res chain seq x y z
N ILE A 1 -23.13 27.19 11.69
CA ILE A 1 -22.36 25.97 12.04
C ILE A 1 -23.24 25.18 12.97
N ILE A 2 -23.87 24.10 12.48
CA ILE A 2 -24.69 23.20 13.29
C ILE A 2 -23.72 22.27 13.99
N MET A 3 -23.55 22.44 15.32
CA MET A 3 -22.79 21.52 16.12
C MET A 3 -23.61 20.27 16.40
N ALA A 4 -23.04 19.10 16.17
CA ALA A 4 -23.69 17.84 16.48
C ALA A 4 -24.07 17.77 17.97
N SER A 5 -25.26 17.26 18.28
CA SER A 5 -25.72 17.09 19.64
C SER A 5 -24.90 16.04 20.39
N LEU A 6 -24.80 16.14 21.69
CA LEU A 6 -24.09 15.17 22.55
C LEU A 6 -24.62 13.73 22.36
N ALA A 7 -25.91 13.60 22.04
CA ALA A 7 -26.56 12.32 21.78
C ALA A 7 -26.06 11.69 20.45
N GLU A 8 -25.88 12.50 19.42
CA GLU A 8 -25.33 12.05 18.12
C GLU A 8 -23.86 11.64 18.23
N ILE A 9 -23.07 12.39 19.02
CA ILE A 9 -21.68 12.03 19.31
C ILE A 9 -21.60 10.70 20.07
N ARG A 10 -22.45 10.50 21.08
CA ARG A 10 -22.51 9.25 21.84
C ARG A 10 -22.95 8.05 20.98
N ALA A 11 -23.95 8.24 20.12
CA ALA A 11 -24.41 7.20 19.19
C ALA A 11 -23.30 6.79 18.21
N LYS A 12 -22.53 7.75 17.72
CA LYS A 12 -21.39 7.50 16.83
C LYS A 12 -20.24 6.78 17.55
N LEU A 13 -19.95 7.15 18.79
CA LEU A 13 -18.95 6.46 19.61
C LEU A 13 -19.35 5.03 19.94
N ALA A 14 -20.62 4.79 20.29
CA ALA A 14 -21.15 3.45 20.54
C ALA A 14 -21.11 2.56 19.28
N SER A 15 -21.36 3.11 18.09
CA SER A 15 -21.21 2.38 16.83
C SER A 15 -19.76 2.05 16.50
N MET A 16 -18.82 2.91 16.90
CA MET A 16 -17.38 2.65 16.75
C MET A 16 -16.87 1.58 17.74
N GLU A 17 -17.42 1.50 18.94
CA GLU A 17 -17.10 0.45 19.92
C GLU A 17 -17.68 -0.90 19.50
N ASN A 18 -18.89 -0.95 18.96
CA ASN A 18 -19.49 -2.18 18.42
C ASN A 18 -18.72 -2.71 17.19
N ASN A 19 -18.18 -1.84 16.35
CA ASN A 19 -17.28 -2.24 15.27
C ASN A 19 -15.93 -2.78 15.76
N LYS A 20 -15.48 -2.39 16.96
CA LYS A 20 -14.27 -2.99 17.57
C LYS A 20 -14.52 -4.39 18.15
N SER A 21 -15.74 -4.68 18.59
CA SER A 21 -16.07 -5.98 19.18
C SER A 21 -16.40 -7.06 18.13
N SER A 22 -16.69 -6.68 16.89
CA SER A 22 -16.91 -7.62 15.78
C SER A 22 -15.64 -7.95 14.97
N SER A 23 -14.49 -7.35 15.30
CA SER A 23 -13.20 -7.68 14.70
C SER A 23 -12.51 -8.81 15.47
N GLN A 24 -13.18 -9.96 15.60
CA GLN A 24 -12.52 -11.20 15.97
C GLN A 24 -11.89 -11.81 14.74
N SER A 25 -10.54 -11.82 14.74
CA SER A 25 -9.66 -12.68 13.95
C SER A 25 -9.89 -12.76 12.45
N SER A 26 -9.69 -11.68 11.75
CA SER A 26 -8.97 -11.75 10.49
C SER A 26 -7.68 -10.98 10.68
N THR A 27 -6.56 -11.49 10.24
CA THR A 27 -5.33 -10.76 10.01
C THR A 27 -5.73 -9.52 9.21
N GLY A 28 -6.04 -8.41 9.92
CA GLY A 28 -6.76 -7.27 9.39
C GLY A 28 -5.94 -6.50 8.35
N GLY A 29 -5.91 -7.02 7.15
CA GLY A 29 -5.50 -6.27 5.97
C GLY A 29 -6.60 -5.25 5.63
N ASP A 30 -6.21 -4.08 5.17
CA ASP A 30 -7.12 -3.12 4.58
C ASP A 30 -7.80 -3.77 3.37
N ASN A 31 -9.11 -4.09 3.48
CA ASN A 31 -9.89 -4.76 2.41
C ASN A 31 -9.91 -3.95 1.10
N ALA A 32 -9.55 -2.67 1.14
CA ALA A 32 -9.35 -1.86 -0.05
C ALA A 32 -8.10 -2.26 -0.84
N ILE A 33 -7.13 -2.97 -0.22
CA ILE A 33 -5.94 -3.47 -0.90
C ILE A 33 -6.19 -4.89 -1.40
N PHE A 34 -6.01 -5.12 -2.70
CA PHE A 34 -6.13 -6.45 -3.28
C PHE A 34 -4.85 -7.26 -3.00
N PRO A 35 -4.93 -8.41 -2.32
CA PRO A 35 -3.78 -9.21 -1.94
C PRO A 35 -3.28 -10.11 -3.09
N HIS A 36 -2.87 -9.50 -4.20
CA HIS A 36 -2.44 -10.23 -5.42
C HIS A 36 -1.26 -11.18 -5.17
N TRP A 37 -0.51 -10.98 -4.08
CA TRP A 37 0.59 -11.88 -3.69
C TRP A 37 0.13 -13.24 -3.14
N ASN A 38 -1.18 -13.39 -2.89
CA ASN A 38 -1.79 -14.65 -2.46
C ASN A 38 -2.35 -15.48 -3.63
N ILE A 39 -2.17 -15.01 -4.87
CA ILE A 39 -2.58 -15.75 -6.06
C ILE A 39 -1.61 -16.91 -6.26
N ASP A 40 -2.17 -18.12 -6.41
CA ASP A 40 -1.38 -19.33 -6.62
C ASP A 40 -0.66 -19.31 -7.97
N GLU A 41 0.50 -19.96 -8.02
CA GLU A 41 1.28 -20.11 -9.24
C GLU A 41 0.47 -20.84 -10.32
N GLY A 42 0.52 -20.31 -11.54
CA GLY A 42 -0.25 -20.85 -12.66
C GLY A 42 -1.71 -20.37 -12.74
N THR A 43 -2.14 -19.54 -11.80
CA THR A 43 -3.47 -18.92 -11.82
C THR A 43 -3.38 -17.49 -12.33
N SER A 44 -4.39 -17.04 -13.06
CA SER A 44 -4.47 -15.67 -13.58
C SER A 44 -5.55 -14.85 -12.88
N CYS A 45 -5.34 -13.55 -12.83
CA CYS A 45 -6.28 -12.56 -12.34
C CYS A 45 -6.42 -11.46 -13.41
N THR A 46 -7.64 -11.09 -13.72
CA THR A 46 -7.91 -9.99 -14.65
C THR A 46 -8.40 -8.78 -13.89
N LEU A 47 -7.81 -7.62 -14.18
CA LEU A 47 -8.17 -6.37 -13.53
C LEU A 47 -8.27 -5.22 -14.55
N ARG A 48 -9.05 -4.20 -14.21
CA ARG A 48 -9.19 -2.98 -14.97
C ARG A 48 -8.66 -1.82 -14.14
N PHE A 49 -7.66 -1.10 -14.67
CA PHE A 49 -7.19 0.13 -14.04
C PHE A 49 -8.18 1.28 -14.24
N LEU A 50 -8.21 2.18 -13.26
CA LEU A 50 -8.96 3.42 -13.28
C LEU A 50 -7.99 4.61 -13.26
N PRO A 51 -8.37 5.76 -13.85
CA PRO A 51 -7.62 6.99 -13.73
C PRO A 51 -7.58 7.48 -12.27
N ASP A 52 -6.61 8.31 -11.94
CA ASP A 52 -6.58 9.04 -10.68
C ASP A 52 -7.59 10.20 -10.73
N GLU A 53 -8.30 10.44 -9.63
CA GLU A 53 -9.21 11.57 -9.51
C GLU A 53 -8.46 12.90 -9.28
N ASP A 54 -7.21 12.87 -8.83
CA ASP A 54 -6.40 14.07 -8.64
C ASP A 54 -6.02 14.68 -10.00
N PRO A 55 -6.53 15.88 -10.34
CA PRO A 55 -6.23 16.52 -11.62
C PRO A 55 -4.76 16.90 -11.79
N ASN A 56 -3.98 16.92 -10.71
CA ASN A 56 -2.55 17.20 -10.76
C ASN A 56 -1.73 15.95 -11.10
N ASN A 57 -2.30 14.75 -10.92
CA ASN A 57 -1.66 13.51 -11.33
C ASN A 57 -2.07 13.15 -12.76
N THR A 58 -1.15 13.30 -13.70
CA THR A 58 -1.36 12.93 -15.11
C THR A 58 -1.18 11.44 -15.38
N PHE A 59 -0.76 10.67 -14.38
CA PHE A 59 -0.60 9.22 -14.45
C PHE A 59 -1.76 8.53 -13.73
N PHE A 60 -1.97 7.24 -14.03
CA PHE A 60 -2.96 6.41 -13.34
C PHE A 60 -2.34 5.55 -12.22
N TRP A 61 -1.17 5.94 -11.74
CA TRP A 61 -0.49 5.36 -10.58
C TRP A 61 0.23 6.44 -9.76
N VAL A 62 0.54 6.10 -8.53
CA VAL A 62 1.34 6.94 -7.62
C VAL A 62 2.56 6.14 -7.15
N GLU A 63 3.76 6.70 -7.30
CA GLU A 63 4.97 6.13 -6.70
C GLU A 63 4.95 6.37 -5.19
N ARG A 64 5.25 5.33 -4.43
CA ARG A 64 5.34 5.37 -2.99
C ARG A 64 6.69 4.83 -2.53
N GLN A 65 7.35 5.56 -1.64
CA GLN A 65 8.63 5.17 -1.04
C GLN A 65 8.43 4.97 0.46
N MET A 66 8.63 3.73 0.92
CA MET A 66 8.42 3.35 2.32
C MET A 66 9.69 2.80 2.93
N ILE A 67 9.89 3.09 4.20
CA ILE A 67 10.97 2.54 5.02
C ILE A 67 10.35 1.56 6.01
N ARG A 68 10.93 0.36 6.11
CA ARG A 68 10.54 -0.64 7.09
C ARG A 68 11.41 -0.50 8.32
N LEU A 69 10.81 -0.18 9.46
CA LEU A 69 11.48 -0.07 10.75
C LEU A 69 11.05 -1.24 11.63
N SER A 70 12.01 -1.83 12.31
CA SER A 70 11.78 -2.92 13.26
C SER A 70 12.43 -2.58 14.59
N PHE A 71 11.65 -2.63 15.68
CA PHE A 71 12.15 -2.37 17.02
C PHE A 71 11.73 -3.47 17.98
N PRO A 72 12.46 -3.62 19.11
CA PRO A 72 12.00 -4.47 20.22
C PRO A 72 10.63 -3.98 20.71
N GLY A 73 9.77 -4.91 21.10
CA GLY A 73 8.49 -4.55 21.72
C GLY A 73 8.70 -3.88 23.09
N VAL A 74 7.76 -3.00 23.47
CA VAL A 74 7.88 -2.16 24.69
C VAL A 74 7.25 -2.83 25.92
N LYS A 75 6.50 -3.93 25.75
CA LYS A 75 5.76 -4.60 26.82
C LYS A 75 6.52 -5.82 27.36
N GLY A 76 7.46 -5.58 28.28
CA GLY A 76 8.15 -6.64 29.02
C GLY A 76 9.21 -7.44 28.24
N GLY A 77 9.90 -8.35 28.91
CA GLY A 77 11.02 -9.12 28.35
C GLY A 77 10.66 -10.11 27.21
N ASP A 78 9.39 -10.49 27.10
CA ASP A 78 8.87 -11.40 26.05
C ASP A 78 8.12 -10.66 24.93
N ALA A 79 8.27 -9.33 24.84
CA ALA A 79 7.58 -8.54 23.86
C ALA A 79 8.03 -8.85 22.42
N LYS A 80 7.10 -9.25 21.57
CA LYS A 80 7.38 -9.53 20.16
C LYS A 80 7.91 -8.27 19.47
N PRO A 81 8.90 -8.40 18.57
CA PRO A 81 9.37 -7.28 17.76
C PRO A 81 8.22 -6.64 16.98
N VAL A 82 8.18 -5.32 16.96
CA VAL A 82 7.20 -4.54 16.20
C VAL A 82 7.86 -4.07 14.92
N THR A 83 7.22 -4.37 13.78
CA THR A 83 7.66 -3.87 12.48
C THR A 83 6.60 -2.92 11.93
N VAL A 84 7.04 -1.72 11.56
CA VAL A 84 6.18 -0.69 10.96
C VAL A 84 6.75 -0.26 9.61
N GLN A 85 5.88 0.20 8.72
CA GLN A 85 6.27 0.86 7.49
C GLN A 85 5.89 2.33 7.60
N VAL A 86 6.87 3.20 7.35
CA VAL A 86 6.70 4.65 7.38
C VAL A 86 7.03 5.25 6.02
N PRO A 87 6.33 6.30 5.58
CA PRO A 87 6.68 6.99 4.35
C PRO A 87 8.06 7.64 4.46
N CYS A 88 8.83 7.58 3.38
CA CYS A 88 10.11 8.27 3.30
C CYS A 88 9.87 9.76 3.06
N ALA A 89 10.45 10.63 3.91
CA ALA A 89 10.28 12.08 3.77
C ALA A 89 10.81 12.63 2.42
N GLU A 90 11.78 11.95 1.81
CA GLU A 90 12.30 12.36 0.50
C GLU A 90 11.26 12.33 -0.62
N MET A 91 10.19 11.54 -0.50
CA MET A 91 9.13 11.56 -1.51
C MET A 91 8.28 12.84 -1.46
N TYR A 92 8.38 13.60 -0.38
CA TYR A 92 7.76 14.93 -0.22
C TYR A 92 8.75 16.09 -0.43
N GLY A 93 9.97 15.79 -0.89
CA GLY A 93 11.04 16.79 -1.09
C GLY A 93 11.75 17.19 0.21
N GLU A 94 11.54 16.47 1.30
CA GLU A 94 12.14 16.74 2.60
C GLU A 94 13.32 15.81 2.88
N THR A 95 14.22 16.24 3.77
CA THR A 95 15.33 15.39 4.22
C THR A 95 14.82 14.28 5.13
N CYS A 96 15.09 13.04 4.77
CA CYS A 96 14.69 11.88 5.58
C CYS A 96 15.77 11.58 6.64
N PRO A 97 15.46 11.70 7.95
CA PRO A 97 16.44 11.45 9.00
C PRO A 97 16.94 10.00 9.00
N VAL A 98 16.09 9.02 8.70
CA VAL A 98 16.48 7.61 8.61
C VAL A 98 17.50 7.40 7.50
N LEU A 99 17.26 7.95 6.31
CA LEU A 99 18.20 7.78 5.19
C LEU A 99 19.51 8.54 5.42
N THR A 100 19.46 9.66 6.12
CA THR A 100 20.68 10.42 6.50
C THR A 100 21.58 9.56 7.38
N GLU A 101 21.01 8.82 8.33
CA GLU A 101 21.73 7.89 9.20
C GLU A 101 22.23 6.66 8.43
N VAL A 102 21.43 6.12 7.52
CA VAL A 102 21.74 4.86 6.82
C VAL A 102 22.76 5.05 5.68
N ARG A 103 22.81 6.20 5.02
CA ARG A 103 23.72 6.45 3.88
C ARG A 103 25.19 6.14 4.16
N PRO A 104 25.77 6.54 5.32
CA PRO A 104 27.16 6.17 5.64
C PRO A 104 27.40 4.67 5.74
N TRP A 105 26.40 3.88 6.11
CA TRP A 105 26.53 2.44 6.30
C TRP A 105 26.90 1.68 5.02
N PHE A 106 26.54 2.22 3.85
CA PHE A 106 26.94 1.63 2.55
C PHE A 106 28.44 1.77 2.24
N LYS A 107 29.18 2.56 3.02
CA LYS A 107 30.63 2.67 2.90
C LYS A 107 31.38 1.64 3.73
N ASP A 108 30.68 0.95 4.63
CA ASP A 108 31.22 -0.09 5.50
C ASP A 108 30.60 -1.43 5.11
N ALA A 109 31.43 -2.34 4.61
CA ALA A 109 30.99 -3.66 4.17
C ALA A 109 30.29 -4.46 5.28
N SER A 110 30.62 -4.21 6.55
CA SER A 110 29.98 -4.88 7.70
C SER A 110 28.56 -4.38 7.97
N LEU A 111 28.21 -3.16 7.54
CA LEU A 111 26.92 -2.51 7.76
C LEU A 111 26.05 -2.45 6.50
N GLU A 112 26.56 -2.86 5.35
CA GLU A 112 25.85 -2.76 4.07
C GLU A 112 24.50 -3.48 4.08
N ASP A 113 24.45 -4.70 4.63
CA ASP A 113 23.20 -5.47 4.70
C ASP A 113 22.18 -4.81 5.62
N MET A 114 22.63 -4.21 6.72
CA MET A 114 21.77 -3.43 7.60
C MET A 114 21.28 -2.17 6.88
N GLY A 115 22.16 -1.49 6.14
CA GLY A 115 21.79 -0.37 5.28
C GLY A 115 20.70 -0.72 4.29
N ARG A 116 20.82 -1.86 3.60
CA ARG A 116 19.81 -2.37 2.66
C ARG A 116 18.48 -2.67 3.33
N LYS A 117 18.50 -3.16 4.57
CA LYS A 117 17.29 -3.46 5.36
C LYS A 117 16.48 -2.20 5.66
N TYR A 118 17.14 -1.10 6.02
CA TYR A 118 16.51 0.17 6.39
C TYR A 118 16.41 1.17 5.24
N TRP A 119 16.86 0.80 4.04
CA TRP A 119 16.71 1.65 2.87
C TRP A 119 15.27 1.72 2.38
N LYS A 120 14.90 2.85 1.78
CA LYS A 120 13.58 3.05 1.20
C LYS A 120 13.27 2.00 0.12
N LYS A 121 12.06 1.45 0.15
CA LYS A 121 11.52 0.53 -0.85
C LYS A 121 10.49 1.26 -1.68
N ARG A 122 10.57 1.11 -3.00
CA ARG A 122 9.57 1.66 -3.92
C ARG A 122 8.42 0.68 -4.10
N SER A 123 7.23 1.23 -4.22
CA SER A 123 6.05 0.54 -4.70
C SER A 123 5.20 1.52 -5.51
N TYR A 124 4.34 0.99 -6.35
CA TYR A 124 3.46 1.76 -7.21
C TYR A 124 2.03 1.40 -6.87
N ILE A 125 1.22 2.41 -6.58
CA ILE A 125 -0.18 2.22 -6.21
C ILE A 125 -1.04 2.52 -7.42
N PHE A 126 -1.79 1.52 -7.82
CA PHE A 126 -2.85 1.62 -8.83
C PHE A 126 -4.20 1.44 -8.16
N GLN A 127 -5.24 1.96 -8.77
CA GLN A 127 -6.61 1.64 -8.38
C GLN A 127 -7.38 1.04 -9.56
N GLY A 128 -8.37 0.23 -9.27
CA GLY A 128 -9.14 -0.43 -10.31
C GLY A 128 -10.11 -1.48 -9.77
N PHE A 129 -10.69 -2.22 -10.70
CA PHE A 129 -11.57 -3.34 -10.43
C PHE A 129 -10.87 -4.66 -10.73
N VAL A 130 -11.15 -5.67 -9.91
CA VAL A 130 -10.82 -7.06 -10.23
C VAL A 130 -12.03 -7.66 -10.96
N THR A 131 -11.88 -7.99 -12.23
CA THR A 131 -12.95 -8.55 -13.06
C THR A 131 -12.98 -10.07 -12.98
N GLU A 132 -11.83 -10.72 -12.86
CA GLU A 132 -11.69 -12.13 -12.61
C GLU A 132 -10.81 -12.35 -11.38
N ASN A 133 -11.45 -12.71 -10.26
CA ASN A 133 -10.77 -12.88 -8.99
C ASN A 133 -10.60 -14.39 -8.69
N PRO A 134 -9.37 -14.91 -8.70
CA PRO A 134 -9.10 -16.30 -8.37
C PRO A 134 -9.07 -16.55 -6.85
N LEU A 135 -9.03 -15.48 -6.03
CA LEU A 135 -9.00 -15.61 -4.57
C LEU A 135 -10.41 -15.86 -4.05
N ASN A 136 -10.51 -16.82 -3.13
CA ASN A 136 -11.77 -17.12 -2.43
C ASN A 136 -11.95 -16.11 -1.28
N GLU A 137 -12.19 -14.84 -1.61
CA GLU A 137 -12.44 -13.76 -0.66
C GLU A 137 -13.83 -13.16 -0.85
N GLU A 138 -14.40 -12.63 0.22
CA GLU A 138 -15.63 -11.85 0.15
C GLU A 138 -15.37 -10.53 -0.58
N THR A 139 -16.19 -10.25 -1.60
CA THR A 139 -16.06 -9.00 -2.35
C THR A 139 -16.44 -7.81 -1.45
N PRO A 140 -15.55 -6.80 -1.28
CA PRO A 140 -15.88 -5.62 -0.49
C PRO A 140 -17.09 -4.87 -1.05
N GLU A 141 -17.82 -4.16 -0.20
CA GLU A 141 -18.93 -3.29 -0.61
C GLU A 141 -18.50 -2.26 -1.64
N ASN A 142 -17.31 -1.67 -1.47
CA ASN A 142 -16.68 -0.85 -2.49
C ASN A 142 -15.85 -1.74 -3.42
N PRO A 143 -16.24 -1.88 -4.71
CA PRO A 143 -15.51 -2.73 -5.65
C PRO A 143 -14.18 -2.16 -6.10
N ILE A 144 -13.92 -0.87 -5.85
CA ILE A 144 -12.65 -0.24 -6.20
C ILE A 144 -11.56 -0.72 -5.24
N ARG A 145 -10.53 -1.36 -5.80
CA ARG A 145 -9.41 -1.91 -5.07
C ARG A 145 -8.13 -1.14 -5.38
N ARG A 146 -7.22 -1.11 -4.41
CA ARG A 146 -5.86 -0.62 -4.59
C ARG A 146 -4.90 -1.78 -4.78
N PHE A 147 -4.00 -1.63 -5.75
CA PHE A 147 -2.97 -2.61 -6.08
C PHE A 147 -1.60 -2.03 -5.72
N VAL A 148 -0.92 -2.67 -4.77
CA VAL A 148 0.44 -2.29 -4.36
C VAL A 148 1.43 -3.09 -5.19
N ILE A 149 1.91 -2.48 -6.26
CA ILE A 149 2.73 -3.13 -7.29
C ILE A 149 4.21 -2.96 -6.98
N SER A 150 4.97 -4.06 -7.06
CA SER A 150 6.43 -4.05 -6.93
C SER A 150 7.11 -3.41 -8.14
N PRO A 151 8.37 -2.92 -8.01
CA PRO A 151 9.12 -2.39 -9.15
C PRO A 151 9.28 -3.40 -10.29
N GLN A 152 9.36 -4.69 -10.00
CA GLN A 152 9.47 -5.74 -11.02
C GLN A 152 8.22 -5.82 -11.89
N ILE A 153 7.05 -5.91 -11.27
CA ILE A 153 5.76 -5.93 -11.99
C ILE A 153 5.54 -4.59 -12.71
N PHE A 154 5.88 -3.47 -12.05
CA PHE A 154 5.77 -2.15 -12.66
C PHE A 154 6.61 -2.03 -13.94
N ASN A 155 7.83 -2.60 -13.99
CA ASN A 155 8.64 -2.60 -15.19
C ASN A 155 7.97 -3.35 -16.34
N ILE A 156 7.23 -4.42 -16.07
CA ILE A 156 6.45 -5.14 -17.09
C ILE A 156 5.33 -4.24 -17.64
N ILE A 157 4.57 -3.60 -16.74
CA ILE A 157 3.51 -2.64 -17.10
C ILE A 157 4.11 -1.49 -17.93
N LYS A 158 5.23 -0.93 -17.48
CA LYS A 158 5.95 0.14 -18.19
C LYS A 158 6.37 -0.29 -19.59
N SER A 159 6.90 -1.49 -19.73
CA SER A 159 7.30 -2.02 -21.05
C SER A 159 6.10 -2.15 -21.99
N ALA A 160 4.95 -2.59 -21.48
CA ALA A 160 3.73 -2.66 -22.25
C ALA A 160 3.22 -1.26 -22.66
N LEU A 161 3.29 -0.28 -21.77
CA LEU A 161 2.90 1.12 -22.07
C LEU A 161 3.84 1.80 -23.08
N MET A 162 5.09 1.34 -23.18
CA MET A 162 6.09 1.84 -24.14
C MET A 162 6.02 1.13 -25.49
N ASP A 163 5.17 0.11 -25.62
CA ASP A 163 4.99 -0.63 -26.87
C ASP A 163 4.31 0.29 -27.90
N PRO A 164 4.91 0.50 -29.08
CA PRO A 164 4.34 1.35 -30.13
C PRO A 164 3.02 0.80 -30.69
N ASP A 165 2.76 -0.49 -30.53
CA ASP A 165 1.51 -1.13 -30.97
C ASP A 165 0.35 -0.90 -29.97
N MET A 166 0.62 -0.32 -28.80
CA MET A 166 -0.41 0.07 -27.84
C MET A 166 -1.02 1.42 -28.25
N GLU A 167 -2.22 1.39 -28.84
CA GLU A 167 -2.89 2.57 -29.34
C GLU A 167 -3.70 3.31 -28.26
N ASN A 168 -4.13 2.60 -27.19
CA ASN A 168 -5.02 3.15 -26.17
C ASN A 168 -4.39 3.05 -24.77
N ILE A 169 -4.68 4.05 -23.93
CA ILE A 169 -4.31 4.01 -22.52
C ILE A 169 -5.18 2.97 -21.80
N PRO A 170 -4.63 2.15 -20.87
CA PRO A 170 -5.40 1.09 -20.19
C PRO A 170 -6.60 1.56 -19.37
N THR A 171 -6.73 2.87 -19.14
CA THR A 171 -7.86 3.50 -18.43
C THR A 171 -8.95 4.03 -19.35
N ASP A 172 -8.72 4.06 -20.67
CA ASP A 172 -9.71 4.58 -21.62
C ASP A 172 -10.88 3.60 -21.81
N TYR A 173 -12.05 4.17 -22.02
CA TYR A 173 -13.22 3.43 -22.47
C TYR A 173 -13.10 3.21 -23.99
N VAL A 174 -12.84 2.01 -24.37
CA VAL A 174 -12.87 1.57 -25.78
C VAL A 174 -13.98 0.55 -25.96
#